data_cd246d7de2657f427d0b4c1b780730c8
#
_entry.id   cd246d7de2657f427d0b4c1b780730c8
#
_cell.length_a   1.000
_cell.length_b   1.000
_cell.length_c   1.000
_cell.angle_alpha   90.00
_cell.angle_beta   90.00
_cell.angle_gamma   90.00
#
_symmetry.space_group_name_H-M   'P 1'
#
loop_
_entity.id
_entity.type
_entity.pdbx_description
1 polymer ?
#
loop_
_entity_poly.entity_id
_entity_poly.type
_entity_poly.pdbx_seq_one_letter_code
_entity_poly.pdbx_strand_id
1 'polypeptide(L)' 'ESVKAEVRKHLKRCRRKPLPKGTDFWDFDCKFGETEKHAKSCHLAEIDKNINHAEERELKSFYIEVLAIPGKRRRKQN' A
#
# COMPACT_ATOMS: atom_id res chain seq x y z
N GLU A 1 -12.61 13.76 4.29
CA GLU A 1 -12.04 12.92 3.26
C GLU A 1 -11.89 11.49 3.76
N SER A 2 -12.10 10.54 2.87
CA SER A 2 -11.99 9.14 3.23
C SER A 2 -10.54 8.67 3.26
N VAL A 3 -10.29 7.66 4.07
CA VAL A 3 -8.96 7.05 4.14
C VAL A 3 -8.55 6.49 2.78
N LYS A 4 -9.51 5.92 2.05
CA LYS A 4 -9.24 5.40 0.71
C LYS A 4 -8.74 6.48 -0.24
N ALA A 5 -9.33 7.67 -0.17
CA ALA A 5 -8.91 8.78 -1.02
C ALA A 5 -7.48 9.21 -0.68
N GLU A 6 -7.13 9.24 0.60
CA GLU A 6 -5.79 9.58 1.02
C GLU A 6 -4.76 8.55 0.56
N VAL A 7 -5.11 7.27 0.65
CA VAL A 7 -4.23 6.20 0.17
C VAL A 7 -3.99 6.35 -1.34
N ARG A 8 -5.06 6.61 -2.10
CA ARG A 8 -4.94 6.80 -3.55
C ARG A 8 -4.06 7.99 -3.89
N LYS A 9 -4.20 9.09 -3.17
CA LYS A 9 -3.37 10.27 -3.38
C LYS A 9 -1.91 9.97 -3.10
N HIS A 10 -1.64 9.23 -2.04
CA HIS A 10 -0.29 8.82 -1.69
C HIS A 10 0.34 7.95 -2.78
N LEU A 11 -0.41 6.97 -3.27
CA LEU A 11 0.05 6.09 -4.34
C LEU A 11 0.36 6.88 -5.61
N LYS A 12 -0.54 7.78 -5.97
CA LYS A 12 -0.37 8.60 -7.16
C LYS A 12 0.88 9.47 -7.05
N ARG A 13 1.11 10.04 -5.88
CA ARG A 13 2.28 10.87 -5.63
C ARG A 13 3.57 10.05 -5.73
N CYS A 14 3.57 8.85 -5.15
CA CYS A 14 4.73 7.98 -5.21
C CYS A 14 5.05 7.55 -6.64
N ARG A 15 4.03 7.27 -7.44
CA ARG A 15 4.22 6.84 -8.82
C ARG A 15 4.78 7.94 -9.72
N ARG A 16 4.66 9.19 -9.31
CA ARG A 16 5.21 10.32 -10.06
C ARG A 16 6.69 10.54 -9.82
N LYS A 17 7.23 9.96 -8.76
CA LYS A 17 8.64 10.11 -8.47
C LYS A 17 9.48 9.37 -9.51
N PRO A 18 10.64 9.93 -9.90
CA PRO A 18 11.50 9.25 -10.87
C PRO A 18 12.03 7.95 -10.27
N LEU A 19 12.04 6.90 -11.07
CA LEU A 19 12.55 5.61 -10.65
C LEU A 19 14.09 5.64 -10.59
N PRO A 20 14.68 5.00 -9.58
CA PRO A 20 16.13 4.85 -9.56
C PRO A 20 16.62 4.04 -10.75
N LYS A 21 17.85 4.29 -11.12
CA LYS A 21 18.47 3.59 -12.25
C LYS A 21 18.48 2.09 -12.00
N GLY A 22 18.08 1.34 -13.01
CA GLY A 22 18.04 -0.13 -12.90
C GLY A 22 16.73 -0.68 -12.41
N THR A 23 15.71 0.16 -12.20
CA THR A 23 14.40 -0.29 -11.77
C THR A 23 13.35 0.02 -12.83
N ASP A 24 12.28 -0.75 -12.85
CA ASP A 24 11.27 -0.67 -13.92
C ASP A 24 9.94 -0.12 -13.46
N PHE A 25 9.65 -0.19 -12.15
CA PHE A 25 8.35 0.23 -11.64
C PHE A 25 8.43 0.53 -10.15
N TRP A 26 7.37 1.15 -9.63
CA TRP A 26 7.19 1.32 -8.19
C TRP A 26 6.36 0.18 -7.63
N ASP A 27 6.92 -0.52 -6.67
CA ASP A 27 6.18 -1.51 -5.89
C ASP A 27 5.81 -0.91 -4.55
N PHE A 28 4.89 -1.54 -3.83
CA PHE A 28 4.42 -1.02 -2.56
C PHE A 28 4.39 -2.12 -1.52
N ASP A 29 5.05 -1.86 -0.41
CA ASP A 29 5.01 -2.73 0.75
C ASP A 29 3.98 -2.15 1.71
N CYS A 30 2.91 -2.89 1.97
CA CYS A 30 1.78 -2.40 2.73
C CYS A 30 1.58 -3.20 4.01
N LYS A 31 1.11 -2.50 5.03
CA LYS A 31 0.73 -3.13 6.29
C LYS A 31 -0.61 -2.57 6.74
N PHE A 32 -1.39 -3.41 7.39
CA PHE A 32 -2.70 -3.02 7.90
C PHE A 32 -2.98 -3.74 9.21
N GLY A 33 -3.54 -3.03 10.17
CA GLY A 33 -3.93 -3.59 11.44
C GLY A 33 -4.66 -2.59 12.31
N GLU A 34 -5.09 -3.01 13.47
CA GLU A 34 -5.77 -2.13 14.41
C GLU A 34 -4.79 -1.12 15.01
N THR A 35 -3.55 -1.52 15.20
CA THR A 35 -2.48 -0.68 15.70
C THR A 35 -1.20 -1.00 14.94
N GLU A 36 -0.20 -0.14 15.07
CA GLU A 36 1.10 -0.36 14.45
C GLU A 36 1.71 -1.71 14.87
N LYS A 37 1.53 -2.04 16.14
CA LYS A 37 2.06 -3.27 16.71
C LYS A 37 1.43 -4.52 16.11
N HIS A 38 0.16 -4.43 15.76
CA HIS A 38 -0.60 -5.55 15.23
C HIS A 38 -0.76 -5.51 13.72
N ALA A 39 -0.14 -4.53 13.06
CA ALA A 39 -0.21 -4.43 11.61
C ALA A 39 0.55 -5.57 10.95
N LYS A 40 -0.11 -6.17 9.95
CA LYS A 40 0.46 -7.29 9.20
C LYS A 40 0.66 -6.89 7.76
N SER A 41 1.66 -7.49 7.12
CA SER A 41 1.92 -7.26 5.71
C SER A 41 0.72 -7.69 4.87
N CYS A 42 0.38 -6.89 3.88
CA CYS A 42 -0.71 -7.23 2.98
C CYS A 42 -0.39 -6.70 1.59
N HIS A 43 -1.12 -7.20 0.61
CA HIS A 43 -0.99 -6.76 -0.77
C HIS A 43 -1.67 -5.41 -0.95
N LEU A 44 -1.13 -4.58 -1.85
CA LEU A 44 -1.75 -3.30 -2.17
C LEU A 44 -3.21 -3.48 -2.57
N ALA A 45 -3.51 -4.53 -3.33
CA ALA A 45 -4.87 -4.82 -3.77
C ALA A 45 -5.82 -5.15 -2.62
N GLU A 46 -5.28 -5.53 -1.47
CA GLU A 46 -6.08 -5.89 -0.30
C GLU A 46 -6.37 -4.70 0.62
N ILE A 47 -5.72 -3.58 0.39
CA ILE A 47 -5.89 -2.40 1.26
C ILE A 47 -7.35 -1.93 1.27
N ASP A 48 -7.98 -1.81 0.12
CA ASP A 48 -9.38 -1.39 0.03
C ASP A 48 -10.30 -2.35 0.79
N LYS A 49 -10.05 -3.65 0.63
CA LYS A 49 -10.80 -4.69 1.34
C LYS A 49 -10.65 -4.55 2.85
N ASN A 50 -9.41 -4.34 3.29
CA ASN A 50 -9.13 -4.21 4.71
C ASN A 50 -9.76 -2.96 5.30
N ILE A 51 -9.77 -1.87 4.56
CA ILE A 51 -10.44 -0.64 4.98
C ILE A 51 -11.94 -0.88 5.11
N ASN A 52 -12.54 -1.56 4.13
CA ASN A 52 -13.96 -1.89 4.17
C ASN A 52 -14.30 -2.72 5.42
N HIS A 53 -13.46 -3.72 5.72
CA HIS A 53 -13.66 -4.55 6.90
C HIS A 53 -13.57 -3.74 8.18
N ALA A 54 -12.63 -2.82 8.26
CA ALA A 54 -12.47 -1.97 9.43
C ALA A 54 -13.71 -1.08 9.62
N GLU A 55 -14.24 -0.54 8.53
CA GLU A 55 -15.44 0.28 8.58
C GLU A 55 -16.66 -0.54 9.00
N GLU A 56 -16.80 -1.75 8.48
CA GLU A 56 -17.90 -2.65 8.85
C GLU A 56 -17.86 -3.01 10.33
N ARG A 57 -16.65 -3.18 10.87
CA ARG A 57 -16.46 -3.50 12.30
C ARG A 57 -16.53 -2.25 13.17
N GLU A 58 -16.77 -1.10 12.57
CA GLU A 58 -16.88 0.17 13.28
C GLU A 58 -15.65 0.49 14.13
N LEU A 59 -14.48 0.16 13.62
CA LEU A 59 -13.24 0.48 14.30
C LEU A 59 -13.02 1.99 14.28
N LYS A 60 -12.74 2.56 15.45
CA LYS A 60 -12.53 3.99 15.58
C LYS A 60 -11.22 4.44 14.94
N SER A 61 -10.26 3.56 14.89
CA SER A 61 -8.99 3.84 14.26
C SER A 61 -8.35 2.55 13.78
N PHE A 62 -7.46 2.67 12.81
CA PHE A 62 -6.67 1.55 12.33
C PHE A 62 -5.37 2.09 11.75
N TYR A 63 -4.40 1.20 11.60
CA TYR A 63 -3.08 1.57 11.12
C TYR A 63 -2.89 1.08 9.69
N ILE A 64 -2.45 1.98 8.82
CA ILE A 64 -2.11 1.65 7.45
C ILE A 64 -0.71 2.17 7.16
N GLU A 65 0.14 1.32 6.59
CA GLU A 65 1.45 1.73 6.14
C GLU A 65 1.58 1.36 4.67
N VAL A 66 2.01 2.31 3.85
CA VAL A 66 2.25 2.09 2.44
C VAL A 66 3.62 2.68 2.11
N LEU A 67 4.56 1.79 1.82
CA LEU A 67 5.93 2.18 1.53
C LEU A 67 6.24 1.89 0.07
N ALA A 68 6.67 2.92 -0.66
CA ALA A 68 7.05 2.77 -2.07
C ALA A 68 8.46 2.19 -2.16
N ILE A 69 8.60 1.13 -2.91
CA ILE A 69 9.88 0.44 -3.11
C ILE A 69 10.15 0.31 -4.60
N PRO A 70 11.36 0.70 -5.08
CA PRO A 70 11.69 0.49 -6.48
C PRO A 70 11.75 -1.01 -6.77
N GLY A 71 11.07 -1.43 -7.83
CA GLY A 71 11.01 -2.82 -8.22
C GLY A 71 11.61 -3.05 -9.59
N LYS A 72 12.00 -4.28 -9.84
CA LYS A 72 12.56 -4.69 -11.12
C LYS A 72 11.73 -5.84 -11.66
N ARG A 73 11.33 -5.71 -12.92
CA ARG A 73 10.60 -6.78 -13.58
C ARG A 73 11.50 -7.98 -13.80
N ARG A 74 11.00 -9.14 -13.40
CA ARG A 74 11.70 -10.36 -13.70
C ARG A 74 11.39 -10.76 -15.13
N ARG A 75 12.43 -10.95 -15.90
CA ARG A 75 12.26 -11.54 -17.22
C ARG A 75 11.90 -12.99 -17.04
N LYS A 76 10.88 -13.41 -17.77
CA LYS A 76 10.52 -14.81 -17.80
C LYS A 76 11.67 -15.58 -18.44
N GLN A 77 12.27 -16.46 -17.69
CA GLN A 77 13.28 -17.37 -18.24
C GLN A 77 12.57 -18.60 -18.73
N ASN A 78 12.88 -18.94 -19.94
CA ASN A 78 12.36 -20.15 -20.56
C ASN A 78 13.25 -21.34 -20.22
#